data_e7078c57c16e265571c96da5b3a77177
#
_entry.id   e7078c57c16e265571c96da5b3a77177
#
_cell.length_a   1.000
_cell.length_b   1.000
_cell.length_c   1.000
_cell.angle_alpha   90.00
_cell.angle_beta   90.00
_cell.angle_gamma   90.00
#
_symmetry.space_group_name_H-M   'P 1'
#
loop_
_entity.id
_entity.type
_entity.pdbx_description
1 polymer ?
#
loop_
_entity_poly.entity_id
_entity_poly.type
_entity_poly.pdbx_seq_one_letter_code
_entity_poly.pdbx_strand_id
1 'polypeptide(L)'
;MKTKKITALILALIMLLSLCACGSQNTAPTVTEAPAADTPAESEVPAAEPEEITITDMIGREVTVTPGSYTRVVCIGAGALRMYSYIGDVSLLCGVEDIDNTTLDERPKMFDSVARPYVLAFGGTFSALPSCGVGGPNAQAAEAEKILSCNPDIVISEYEDVDKENALQE
;
A
#
# COMPACT_ATOMS: atom_id res chain seq x y z
N MET A 1 36.83 31.78 24.37
CA MET A 1 37.11 30.72 23.36
C MET A 1 37.46 29.35 23.97
N LYS A 2 37.97 29.25 25.21
CA LYS A 2 38.33 27.96 25.84
C LYS A 2 37.14 27.10 26.25
N THR A 3 36.06 27.69 26.73
CA THR A 3 34.84 26.99 27.17
C THR A 3 34.11 26.22 26.04
N LYS A 4 34.00 26.83 24.85
CA LYS A 4 33.36 26.18 23.70
C LYS A 4 34.11 24.93 23.21
N LYS A 5 35.43 24.93 23.34
CA LYS A 5 36.28 23.77 22.97
C LYS A 5 36.16 22.64 23.98
N ILE A 6 35.97 22.95 25.26
CA ILE A 6 35.78 21.97 26.32
C ILE A 6 34.42 21.30 26.20
N THR A 7 33.35 22.08 25.89
CA THR A 7 32.02 21.52 25.68
C THR A 7 31.95 20.59 24.47
N ALA A 8 32.63 20.93 23.37
CA ALA A 8 32.71 20.07 22.19
C ALA A 8 33.46 18.76 22.47
N LEU A 9 34.52 18.83 23.30
CA LEU A 9 35.29 17.63 23.65
C LEU A 9 34.52 16.68 24.57
N ILE A 10 33.71 17.21 25.49
CA ILE A 10 32.87 16.42 26.39
C ILE A 10 31.74 15.75 25.60
N LEU A 11 31.14 16.45 24.62
CA LEU A 11 30.10 15.86 23.75
C LEU A 11 30.64 14.72 22.88
N ALA A 12 31.85 14.88 22.34
CA ALA A 12 32.50 13.84 21.55
C ALA A 12 32.85 12.59 22.39
N LEU A 13 33.24 12.78 23.67
CA LEU A 13 33.57 11.69 24.56
C LEU A 13 32.33 10.88 24.97
N ILE A 14 31.18 11.54 25.14
CA ILE A 14 29.90 10.87 25.46
C ILE A 14 29.40 10.03 24.29
N MET A 15 29.59 10.48 23.04
CA MET A 15 29.24 9.71 21.83
C MET A 15 30.12 8.47 21.64
N LEU A 16 31.37 8.49 22.08
CA LEU A 16 32.28 7.35 21.99
C LEU A 16 32.01 6.23 23.05
N LEU A 17 31.44 6.59 24.19
CA LEU A 17 31.14 5.62 25.24
C LEU A 17 29.84 4.82 24.98
N SER A 18 28.98 5.24 24.06
CA SER A 18 27.74 4.55 23.73
C SER A 18 27.89 3.37 22.75
N LEU A 19 29.08 3.14 22.18
CA LEU A 19 29.31 2.05 21.21
C LEU A 19 29.86 0.76 21.83
N CYS A 20 30.09 0.67 23.14
CA CYS A 20 30.69 -0.50 23.79
C CYS A 20 29.74 -1.46 24.53
N ALA A 21 28.43 -1.38 24.32
CA ALA A 21 27.43 -2.19 25.02
C ALA A 21 26.74 -3.22 24.11
N CYS A 22 27.46 -3.95 23.28
CA CYS A 22 26.94 -5.16 22.61
C CYS A 22 28.06 -6.21 22.51
N GLY A 23 28.41 -6.80 23.63
CA GLY A 23 29.22 -8.00 23.69
C GLY A 23 28.32 -9.22 23.81
N SER A 24 28.02 -9.89 22.70
CA SER A 24 27.39 -11.20 22.68
C SER A 24 28.34 -12.25 23.20
N GLN A 25 28.05 -12.86 24.36
CA GLN A 25 28.68 -14.09 24.80
C GLN A 25 28.06 -15.26 24.02
N ASN A 26 28.81 -15.80 23.08
CA ASN A 26 28.57 -17.09 22.46
C ASN A 26 28.99 -18.18 23.47
N THR A 27 28.03 -18.76 24.20
CA THR A 27 28.17 -20.07 24.83
C THR A 27 27.47 -21.10 23.97
N ALA A 28 28.25 -21.93 23.31
CA ALA A 28 27.75 -23.10 22.58
C ALA A 28 27.09 -24.09 23.56
N PRO A 29 25.84 -24.53 23.32
CA PRO A 29 25.31 -25.68 24.06
C PRO A 29 25.77 -26.99 23.40
N THR A 30 26.29 -27.88 24.22
CA THR A 30 26.59 -29.27 23.96
C THR A 30 25.35 -29.97 23.38
N VAL A 31 25.53 -30.63 22.24
CA VAL A 31 24.52 -31.47 21.60
C VAL A 31 24.30 -32.70 22.48
N THR A 32 23.14 -32.76 23.11
CA THR A 32 22.59 -34.02 23.65
C THR A 32 21.55 -34.50 22.66
N GLU A 33 21.84 -35.60 22.03
CA GLU A 33 20.98 -36.34 21.12
C GLU A 33 19.72 -36.78 21.88
N ALA A 34 18.55 -36.24 21.51
CA ALA A 34 17.24 -36.67 21.96
C ALA A 34 16.46 -37.29 20.79
N PRO A 35 15.59 -38.28 21.05
CA PRO A 35 15.04 -39.16 20.02
C PRO A 35 14.12 -38.41 19.06
N ALA A 36 14.11 -38.89 17.82
CA ALA A 36 13.21 -38.42 16.76
C ALA A 36 11.76 -38.37 17.26
N ALA A 37 11.24 -37.15 17.42
CA ALA A 37 9.82 -36.95 17.56
C ALA A 37 9.20 -36.88 16.16
N ASP A 38 8.19 -37.69 15.91
CA ASP A 38 7.35 -37.71 14.76
C ASP A 38 6.90 -36.27 14.40
N THR A 39 7.24 -35.83 13.21
CA THR A 39 6.68 -34.62 12.61
C THR A 39 5.17 -34.86 12.47
N PRO A 40 4.30 -34.06 13.13
CA PRO A 40 2.88 -34.12 12.81
C PRO A 40 2.73 -33.79 11.32
N ALA A 41 2.10 -34.67 10.57
CA ALA A 41 1.64 -34.38 9.23
C ALA A 41 0.83 -33.08 9.30
N GLU A 42 1.31 -32.06 8.61
CA GLU A 42 0.57 -30.83 8.36
C GLU A 42 -0.73 -31.25 7.68
N SER A 43 -1.80 -31.23 8.48
CA SER A 43 -3.14 -31.52 7.97
C SER A 43 -3.45 -30.37 7.03
N GLU A 44 -3.40 -30.63 5.73
CA GLU A 44 -3.95 -29.70 4.73
C GLU A 44 -5.42 -29.47 5.10
N VAL A 45 -5.67 -28.34 5.78
CA VAL A 45 -7.03 -27.83 5.95
C VAL A 45 -7.49 -27.52 4.54
N PRO A 46 -8.57 -28.13 4.01
CA PRO A 46 -9.09 -27.76 2.71
C PRO A 46 -9.30 -26.25 2.74
N ALA A 47 -8.73 -25.54 1.77
CA ALA A 47 -8.98 -24.10 1.62
C ALA A 47 -10.50 -23.96 1.49
N ALA A 48 -11.15 -23.35 2.50
CA ALA A 48 -12.55 -23.02 2.41
C ALA A 48 -12.73 -22.13 1.17
N GLU A 49 -13.74 -22.42 0.35
CA GLU A 49 -14.07 -21.53 -0.76
C GLU A 49 -14.31 -20.12 -0.18
N PRO A 50 -13.80 -19.06 -0.85
CA PRO A 50 -13.96 -17.70 -0.34
C PRO A 50 -15.45 -17.38 -0.18
N GLU A 51 -15.83 -17.02 1.03
CA GLU A 51 -17.22 -16.74 1.40
C GLU A 51 -17.58 -15.32 0.95
N GLU A 52 -18.72 -15.19 0.25
CA GLU A 52 -19.29 -13.90 -0.11
C GLU A 52 -19.77 -13.16 1.15
N ILE A 53 -19.43 -11.90 1.25
CA ILE A 53 -19.92 -11.00 2.30
C ILE A 53 -20.59 -9.79 1.67
N THR A 54 -21.67 -9.32 2.30
CA THR A 54 -22.32 -8.06 1.92
C THR A 54 -21.85 -6.96 2.87
N ILE A 55 -21.35 -5.88 2.30
CA ILE A 55 -20.93 -4.68 3.02
C ILE A 55 -21.82 -3.51 2.61
N THR A 56 -22.06 -2.59 3.54
CA THR A 56 -22.67 -1.30 3.22
C THR A 56 -21.54 -0.29 3.04
N ASP A 57 -21.45 0.31 1.86
CA ASP A 57 -20.44 1.32 1.57
C ASP A 57 -20.77 2.68 2.21
N MET A 58 -19.86 3.66 2.05
CA MET A 58 -19.99 4.98 2.68
C MET A 58 -21.17 5.81 2.15
N ILE A 59 -21.68 5.49 0.97
CA ILE A 59 -22.85 6.16 0.37
C ILE A 59 -24.14 5.34 0.51
N GLY A 60 -24.11 4.27 1.31
CA GLY A 60 -25.27 3.48 1.71
C GLY A 60 -25.69 2.39 0.75
N ARG A 61 -24.85 2.01 -0.24
CA ARG A 61 -25.13 0.87 -1.13
C ARG A 61 -24.75 -0.45 -0.46
N GLU A 62 -25.52 -1.48 -0.71
CA GLU A 62 -25.14 -2.84 -0.36
C GLU A 62 -24.33 -3.45 -1.50
N VAL A 63 -23.08 -3.82 -1.21
CA VAL A 63 -22.15 -4.39 -2.18
C VAL A 63 -21.75 -5.77 -1.69
N THR A 64 -21.92 -6.79 -2.53
CA THR A 64 -21.46 -8.15 -2.25
C THR A 64 -20.02 -8.30 -2.76
N VAL A 65 -19.13 -8.72 -1.90
CA VAL A 65 -17.72 -8.93 -2.20
C VAL A 65 -17.26 -10.31 -1.74
N THR A 66 -16.28 -10.85 -2.44
CA THR A 66 -15.64 -12.13 -2.11
C THR A 66 -14.18 -11.87 -1.73
N PRO A 67 -13.87 -11.68 -0.43
CA PRO A 67 -12.52 -11.36 0.01
C PRO A 67 -11.48 -12.36 -0.49
N GLY A 68 -10.37 -11.85 -0.99
CA GLY A 68 -9.27 -12.68 -1.50
C GLY A 68 -9.43 -13.17 -2.94
N SER A 69 -10.56 -12.91 -3.61
CA SER A 69 -10.77 -13.33 -5.01
C SER A 69 -10.30 -12.31 -6.05
N TYR A 70 -10.13 -11.07 -5.65
CA TYR A 70 -9.77 -9.97 -6.54
C TYR A 70 -8.28 -9.97 -6.88
N THR A 71 -7.96 -9.84 -8.15
CA THR A 71 -6.61 -9.86 -8.69
C THR A 71 -6.27 -8.63 -9.50
N ARG A 72 -7.27 -7.82 -9.85
CA ARG A 72 -7.12 -6.62 -10.67
C ARG A 72 -7.88 -5.45 -10.05
N VAL A 73 -7.14 -4.58 -9.41
CA VAL A 73 -7.69 -3.47 -8.61
C VAL A 73 -7.45 -2.14 -9.32
N VAL A 74 -8.45 -1.29 -9.35
CA VAL A 74 -8.34 0.13 -9.70
C VAL A 74 -8.80 0.96 -8.50
N CYS A 75 -8.07 2.02 -8.19
CA CYS A 75 -8.41 2.99 -7.16
C CYS A 75 -8.64 4.35 -7.81
N ILE A 76 -9.81 4.97 -7.58
CA ILE A 76 -10.19 6.26 -8.14
C ILE A 76 -10.64 7.24 -7.07
N GLY A 77 -10.35 8.51 -7.30
CA GLY A 77 -10.65 9.59 -6.36
C GLY A 77 -9.45 10.06 -5.55
N ALA A 78 -9.64 11.13 -4.80
CA ALA A 78 -8.55 11.98 -4.28
C ALA A 78 -7.63 11.34 -3.23
N GLY A 79 -7.83 10.13 -2.83
CA GLY A 79 -7.02 9.47 -1.81
C GLY A 79 -7.15 7.95 -1.78
N ALA A 80 -8.01 7.36 -2.63
CA ALA A 80 -8.24 5.91 -2.66
C ALA A 80 -6.93 5.14 -2.87
N LEU A 81 -6.12 5.51 -3.88
CA LEU A 81 -4.83 4.87 -4.12
C LEU A 81 -3.86 5.02 -2.94
N ARG A 82 -3.86 6.19 -2.29
CA ARG A 82 -3.04 6.41 -1.09
C ARG A 82 -3.42 5.45 0.03
N MET A 83 -4.70 5.32 0.33
CA MET A 83 -5.19 4.43 1.39
C MET A 83 -4.91 2.97 1.04
N TYR A 84 -5.20 2.57 -0.19
CA TYR A 84 -4.90 1.23 -0.68
C TYR A 84 -3.41 0.90 -0.59
N SER A 85 -2.53 1.82 -0.96
CA SER A 85 -1.07 1.62 -0.91
C SER A 85 -0.52 1.38 0.50
N TYR A 86 -1.25 1.71 1.55
CA TYR A 86 -0.83 1.47 2.94
C TYR A 86 -1.28 0.13 3.50
N ILE A 87 -2.35 -0.47 2.95
CA ILE A 87 -2.97 -1.66 3.52
C ILE A 87 -3.18 -2.80 2.51
N GLY A 88 -3.20 -2.49 1.22
CA GLY A 88 -3.42 -3.44 0.13
C GLY A 88 -2.15 -3.92 -0.54
N ASP A 89 -2.32 -4.86 -1.45
CA ASP A 89 -1.23 -5.35 -2.29
C ASP A 89 -1.14 -4.54 -3.59
N VAL A 90 -0.15 -3.66 -3.67
CA VAL A 90 0.08 -2.77 -4.82
C VAL A 90 0.35 -3.55 -6.12
N SER A 91 0.77 -4.81 -6.04
CA SER A 91 0.98 -5.65 -7.22
C SER A 91 -0.31 -6.06 -7.94
N LEU A 92 -1.47 -5.92 -7.27
CA LEU A 92 -2.78 -6.17 -7.87
C LEU A 92 -3.34 -4.97 -8.65
N LEU A 93 -2.70 -3.80 -8.58
CA LEU A 93 -3.15 -2.64 -9.34
C LEU A 93 -3.02 -2.90 -10.84
N CYS A 94 -4.08 -2.60 -11.57
CA CYS A 94 -4.13 -2.75 -13.02
C CYS A 94 -4.33 -1.42 -13.78
N GLY A 95 -4.49 -0.32 -13.05
CA GLY A 95 -4.58 1.04 -13.57
C GLY A 95 -4.27 2.06 -12.49
N VAL A 96 -3.87 3.26 -12.90
CA VAL A 96 -3.56 4.38 -12.00
C VAL A 96 -4.09 5.69 -12.58
N GLU A 97 -4.58 6.58 -11.73
CA GLU A 97 -4.94 7.94 -12.16
C GLU A 97 -3.69 8.75 -12.52
N ASP A 98 -3.79 9.60 -13.55
CA ASP A 98 -2.66 10.37 -14.09
C ASP A 98 -1.97 11.23 -13.03
N ILE A 99 -2.73 11.76 -12.05
CA ILE A 99 -2.18 12.57 -10.95
C ILE A 99 -1.09 11.85 -10.14
N ASP A 100 -1.15 10.53 -10.07
CA ASP A 100 -0.20 9.71 -9.31
C ASP A 100 0.94 9.13 -10.18
N ASN A 101 0.82 9.23 -11.50
CA ASN A 101 1.89 8.89 -12.44
C ASN A 101 2.79 10.10 -12.72
N THR A 102 3.84 10.27 -11.93
CA THR A 102 4.72 11.44 -11.99
C THR A 102 5.57 11.52 -13.27
N THR A 103 5.54 10.51 -14.12
CA THR A 103 6.28 10.50 -15.39
C THR A 103 5.51 11.16 -16.55
N LEU A 104 4.21 11.36 -16.38
CA LEU A 104 3.38 12.02 -17.39
C LEU A 104 3.56 13.56 -17.35
N ASP A 105 3.77 14.16 -18.51
CA ASP A 105 3.92 15.61 -18.63
C ASP A 105 2.57 16.35 -18.47
N GLU A 106 1.50 15.79 -19.03
CA GLU A 106 0.15 16.37 -19.09
C GLU A 106 -0.76 15.88 -17.96
N ARG A 107 -0.23 15.75 -16.74
CA ARG A 107 -1.00 15.35 -15.55
C ARG A 107 -1.31 16.53 -14.63
N PRO A 108 -2.31 16.42 -13.74
CA PRO A 108 -2.48 17.40 -12.66
C PRO A 108 -1.23 17.44 -11.76
N LYS A 109 -0.67 18.66 -11.54
CA LYS A 109 0.57 18.86 -10.77
C LYS A 109 0.35 19.56 -9.43
N MET A 110 -0.89 19.68 -9.00
CA MET A 110 -1.25 20.43 -7.78
C MET A 110 -0.64 19.91 -6.49
N PHE A 111 -0.27 18.63 -6.47
CA PHE A 111 0.36 18.00 -5.30
C PHE A 111 1.87 17.79 -5.44
N ASP A 112 2.52 18.34 -6.46
CA ASP A 112 3.96 18.13 -6.65
C ASP A 112 4.81 18.78 -5.55
N SER A 113 4.30 19.81 -4.90
CA SER A 113 4.95 20.47 -3.76
C SER A 113 4.67 19.78 -2.41
N VAL A 114 3.83 18.74 -2.39
CA VAL A 114 3.42 18.03 -1.18
C VAL A 114 4.05 16.66 -1.16
N ALA A 115 4.59 16.25 -0.01
CA ALA A 115 5.14 14.91 0.16
C ALA A 115 4.03 13.85 0.05
N ARG A 116 4.19 12.93 -0.91
CA ARG A 116 3.32 11.78 -1.13
C ARG A 116 4.13 10.49 -0.95
N PRO A 117 4.24 9.96 0.29
CA PRO A 117 5.10 8.81 0.57
C PRO A 117 4.79 7.58 -0.28
N TYR A 118 3.51 7.32 -0.57
CA TYR A 118 3.10 6.20 -1.42
C TYR A 118 3.60 6.36 -2.87
N VAL A 119 3.59 7.57 -3.44
CA VAL A 119 4.14 7.84 -4.77
C VAL A 119 5.66 7.69 -4.77
N LEU A 120 6.34 8.10 -3.69
CA LEU A 120 7.78 7.92 -3.56
C LEU A 120 8.16 6.43 -3.46
N ALA A 121 7.35 5.64 -2.76
CA ALA A 121 7.59 4.21 -2.59
C ALA A 121 7.27 3.39 -3.85
N PHE A 122 6.17 3.69 -4.52
CA PHE A 122 5.60 2.86 -5.59
C PHE A 122 5.54 3.55 -6.96
N GLY A 123 6.16 4.73 -7.13
CA GLY A 123 6.11 5.50 -8.38
C GLY A 123 6.61 4.74 -9.61
N GLY A 124 7.57 3.82 -9.44
CA GLY A 124 8.00 2.92 -10.52
C GLY A 124 6.90 1.95 -10.96
N THR A 125 6.12 1.42 -10.03
CA THR A 125 4.93 0.59 -10.33
C THR A 125 3.87 1.43 -11.02
N PHE A 126 3.52 2.59 -10.47
CA PHE A 126 2.48 3.46 -11.00
C PHE A 126 2.79 3.93 -12.42
N SER A 127 4.05 4.25 -12.74
CA SER A 127 4.45 4.70 -14.07
C SER A 127 4.36 3.61 -15.14
N ALA A 128 4.33 2.35 -14.75
CA ALA A 128 4.20 1.20 -15.64
C ALA A 128 2.74 0.81 -15.94
N LEU A 129 1.78 1.36 -15.19
CA LEU A 129 0.36 1.04 -15.33
C LEU A 129 -0.34 1.97 -16.32
N PRO A 130 -1.40 1.48 -17.01
CA PRO A 130 -2.23 2.33 -17.85
C PRO A 130 -2.99 3.38 -17.02
N SER A 131 -3.36 4.48 -17.68
CA SER A 131 -4.23 5.51 -17.09
C SER A 131 -5.65 4.98 -16.92
N CYS A 132 -6.21 5.09 -15.72
CA CYS A 132 -7.62 4.84 -15.45
C CYS A 132 -8.43 6.13 -15.26
N GLY A 133 -7.82 7.29 -15.47
CA GLY A 133 -8.46 8.61 -15.37
C GLY A 133 -7.46 9.70 -15.04
N VAL A 134 -7.90 10.96 -15.11
CA VAL A 134 -7.06 12.11 -14.78
C VAL A 134 -6.78 12.19 -13.28
N GLY A 135 -7.79 11.94 -12.46
CA GLY A 135 -7.70 11.94 -11.00
C GLY A 135 -7.55 13.32 -10.37
N GLY A 136 -7.48 13.29 -9.05
CA GLY A 136 -7.32 14.47 -8.21
C GLY A 136 -8.64 15.13 -7.78
N PRO A 137 -8.57 16.12 -6.87
CA PRO A 137 -9.76 16.69 -6.21
C PRO A 137 -10.68 17.49 -7.15
N ASN A 138 -10.22 17.83 -8.36
CA ASN A 138 -11.02 18.49 -9.37
C ASN A 138 -11.65 17.51 -10.38
N ALA A 139 -11.31 16.24 -10.33
CA ALA A 139 -12.01 15.22 -11.08
C ALA A 139 -13.43 15.08 -10.49
N GLN A 140 -14.44 15.36 -11.29
CA GLN A 140 -15.84 15.40 -10.81
C GLN A 140 -16.56 14.06 -10.97
N ALA A 141 -15.97 13.15 -11.71
CA ALA A 141 -16.52 11.83 -11.97
C ALA A 141 -15.42 10.88 -12.44
N ALA A 142 -15.68 9.60 -12.27
CA ALA A 142 -14.88 8.55 -12.85
C ALA A 142 -14.93 8.58 -14.39
N GLU A 143 -13.81 8.26 -15.01
CA GLU A 143 -13.73 8.10 -16.46
C GLU A 143 -13.97 6.63 -16.82
N ALA A 144 -15.23 6.22 -16.88
CA ALA A 144 -15.65 4.83 -17.02
C ALA A 144 -14.93 4.07 -18.15
N GLU A 145 -14.78 4.67 -19.33
CA GLU A 145 -14.09 4.02 -20.45
C GLU A 145 -12.63 3.72 -20.16
N LYS A 146 -11.91 4.63 -19.47
CA LYS A 146 -10.53 4.38 -19.08
C LYS A 146 -10.41 3.31 -18.01
N ILE A 147 -11.31 3.31 -17.05
CA ILE A 147 -11.38 2.29 -16.01
C ILE A 147 -11.61 0.92 -16.65
N LEU A 148 -12.61 0.80 -17.52
CA LEU A 148 -12.93 -0.43 -18.23
C LEU A 148 -11.74 -0.91 -19.09
N SER A 149 -10.98 -0.01 -19.70
CA SER A 149 -9.79 -0.37 -20.48
C SER A 149 -8.70 -1.04 -19.64
N CYS A 150 -8.66 -0.77 -18.34
CA CYS A 150 -7.77 -1.43 -17.39
C CYS A 150 -8.24 -2.84 -17.01
N ASN A 151 -9.47 -3.22 -17.37
CA ASN A 151 -10.09 -4.51 -17.07
C ASN A 151 -9.99 -4.90 -15.58
N PRO A 152 -10.49 -4.06 -14.64
CA PRO A 152 -10.48 -4.38 -13.22
C PRO A 152 -11.57 -5.43 -12.89
N ASP A 153 -11.35 -6.19 -11.82
CA ASP A 153 -12.37 -7.02 -11.18
C ASP A 153 -12.94 -6.34 -9.91
N ILE A 154 -12.29 -5.28 -9.43
CA ILE A 154 -12.82 -4.40 -8.40
C ILE A 154 -12.34 -2.96 -8.59
N VAL A 155 -13.22 -2.00 -8.33
CA VAL A 155 -12.92 -0.56 -8.30
C VAL A 155 -13.17 -0.04 -6.89
N ILE A 156 -12.15 0.59 -6.30
CA ILE A 156 -12.25 1.28 -5.01
C ILE A 156 -12.37 2.78 -5.31
N SER A 157 -13.53 3.34 -5.01
CA SER A 157 -13.85 4.74 -5.30
C SER A 157 -13.99 5.58 -4.04
N GLU A 158 -13.53 6.83 -4.07
CA GLU A 158 -13.79 7.87 -3.07
C GLU A 158 -14.85 8.88 -3.54
N TYR A 159 -15.51 8.65 -4.66
CA TYR A 159 -16.59 9.52 -5.09
C TYR A 159 -17.88 9.23 -4.28
N GLU A 160 -18.63 10.29 -3.98
CA GLU A 160 -19.82 10.24 -3.13
C GLU A 160 -21.14 10.39 -3.91
N ASP A 161 -21.09 10.36 -5.25
CA ASP A 161 -22.27 10.51 -6.12
C ASP A 161 -22.86 9.12 -6.42
N VAL A 162 -23.96 8.78 -5.74
CA VAL A 162 -24.61 7.44 -5.82
C VAL A 162 -24.97 7.08 -7.25
N ASP A 163 -25.48 8.02 -8.04
CA ASP A 163 -25.94 7.74 -9.41
C ASP A 163 -24.74 7.42 -10.32
N LYS A 164 -23.64 8.15 -10.16
CA LYS A 164 -22.41 7.92 -10.94
C LYS A 164 -21.72 6.62 -10.53
N GLU A 165 -21.69 6.33 -9.24
CA GLU A 165 -21.11 5.08 -8.73
C GLU A 165 -21.91 3.85 -9.15
N ASN A 166 -23.24 3.95 -9.20
CA ASN A 166 -24.09 2.88 -9.72
C ASN A 166 -23.87 2.66 -11.23
N ALA A 167 -23.67 3.75 -12.00
CA ALA A 167 -23.37 3.64 -13.43
C ALA A 167 -22.01 3.00 -13.75
N LEU A 168 -21.09 2.91 -12.78
CA LEU A 168 -19.85 2.14 -12.93
C LEU A 168 -20.02 0.64 -12.73
N GLN A 169 -21.12 0.20 -12.11
CA GLN A 169 -21.40 -1.21 -11.85
C GLN A 169 -22.19 -1.88 -12.99
N GLU A 170 -22.82 -1.12 -13.90
CA GLU A 170 -23.57 -1.59 -15.06
C GLU A 170 -22.68 -1.85 -16.28
#